data_43b5117a1819c8d3ca30fe7217f56eff
#
_entry.id   43b5117a1819c8d3ca30fe7217f56eff
#
_cell.length_a   1.000
_cell.length_b   1.000
_cell.length_c   1.000
_cell.angle_alpha   90.00
_cell.angle_beta   90.00
_cell.angle_gamma   90.00
#
_symmetry.space_group_name_H-M   'P 1'
#
loop_
_entity.id
_entity.type
_entity.pdbx_description
1 polymer ?
#
loop_
_entity_poly.entity_id
_entity_poly.type
_entity_poly.pdbx_seq_one_letter_code
_entity_poly.pdbx_strand_id
1 'polypeptide(L)'
;MRNSITSSIAHLELGKRHRIGLELPIKTRFKNPKNRMKTCSRREEEAPPQESLQKLIAYQISQGDSAPIRPAPRERRWMEDAEEKAPYRCLPLIVANQYGWEILSTHHVRASWDGTSTYEGLCVESLGGDGPLHCYSHFGEGVLTFQIPFLFKTPRGWNLMVRGPTNSAKDGIQALDGIIETDWAHSTFTMNWRFTRACTVEFAVTEPICLFFPIRRGVLQMFRGEFRMLEADLEFESKFRKWSASRNQFLSGLEKGKPEVVAQGWQKDYMQAAKQRKPLAHPFANENAVDRARTGECGP
;
A
#
# COMPACT_ATOMS: atom_id res chain seq x y z
N MET A 1 -3.98 -0.78 45.20
CA MET A 1 -3.13 0.41 45.28
C MET A 1 -3.27 1.15 43.94
N ARG A 2 -3.92 2.29 43.96
CA ARG A 2 -4.16 3.14 42.78
C ARG A 2 -2.95 4.04 42.60
N ASN A 3 -2.33 4.04 41.41
CA ASN A 3 -1.38 5.10 41.03
C ASN A 3 -1.91 5.82 39.79
N SER A 4 -2.27 7.08 40.06
CA SER A 4 -2.62 8.11 39.09
C SER A 4 -1.36 8.62 38.41
N ILE A 5 -1.39 8.67 37.06
CA ILE A 5 -0.38 9.38 36.28
C ILE A 5 -0.98 10.72 35.87
N THR A 6 -0.48 11.79 36.48
CA THR A 6 -0.79 13.19 36.18
C THR A 6 -0.03 13.63 34.93
N SER A 7 -0.78 14.17 33.98
CA SER A 7 -0.30 14.83 32.77
C SER A 7 0.31 16.20 33.12
N SER A 8 1.58 16.40 32.73
CA SER A 8 2.22 17.75 32.77
C SER A 8 2.07 18.42 31.42
N ILE A 9 1.28 19.49 31.38
CA ILE A 9 1.21 20.42 30.26
C ILE A 9 2.23 21.51 30.52
N ALA A 10 3.25 21.64 29.69
CA ALA A 10 4.20 22.74 29.74
C ALA A 10 3.65 23.94 28.95
N HIS A 11 3.47 25.06 29.64
CA HIS A 11 3.19 26.36 29.05
C HIS A 11 4.44 26.91 28.37
N LEU A 12 4.33 27.25 27.09
CA LEU A 12 5.31 28.05 26.36
C LEU A 12 4.83 29.49 26.30
N GLU A 13 5.58 30.37 26.94
CA GLU A 13 5.36 31.82 26.94
C GLU A 13 5.68 32.45 25.58
N LEU A 14 4.81 33.36 25.16
CA LEU A 14 4.89 34.17 23.95
C LEU A 14 5.92 35.30 24.11
N GLY A 15 7.04 35.22 23.40
CA GLY A 15 8.04 36.28 23.26
C GLY A 15 7.70 37.29 22.15
N LYS A 16 7.80 38.56 22.55
CA LYS A 16 7.64 39.85 21.89
C LYS A 16 7.85 39.98 20.38
N ARG A 17 6.86 40.63 19.76
CA ARG A 17 6.86 41.12 18.38
C ARG A 17 7.81 42.31 18.18
N HIS A 18 8.68 42.22 17.15
CA HIS A 18 9.31 43.42 16.54
C HIS A 18 8.62 43.69 15.21
N ARG A 19 8.01 44.89 15.11
CA ARG A 19 7.50 45.44 13.85
C ARG A 19 8.66 46.13 13.14
N ILE A 20 8.89 45.73 11.88
CA ILE A 20 9.65 46.55 10.91
C ILE A 20 8.67 46.93 9.82
N GLY A 21 8.36 48.22 9.76
CA GLY A 21 7.55 48.78 8.69
C GLY A 21 8.38 49.08 7.46
N LEU A 22 7.86 48.70 6.30
CA LEU A 22 8.30 49.19 4.99
C LEU A 22 7.06 49.58 4.20
N GLU A 23 6.83 50.89 4.11
CA GLU A 23 5.86 51.51 3.24
C GLU A 23 6.40 51.56 1.82
N LEU A 24 5.62 51.10 0.86
CA LEU A 24 5.80 51.39 -0.55
C LEU A 24 4.50 51.92 -1.16
N PRO A 25 4.56 52.97 -2.01
CA PRO A 25 3.39 53.71 -2.45
C PRO A 25 2.64 52.99 -3.58
N ILE A 26 1.35 52.80 -3.39
CA ILE A 26 0.42 52.26 -4.38
C ILE A 26 -0.08 53.39 -5.28
N LYS A 27 0.23 53.37 -6.55
CA LYS A 27 -0.48 54.16 -7.58
C LYS A 27 -1.44 53.22 -8.33
N THR A 28 -2.70 53.25 -7.94
CA THR A 28 -3.78 52.59 -8.67
C THR A 28 -4.32 53.47 -9.76
N ARG A 29 -4.31 52.97 -10.99
CA ARG A 29 -5.02 53.54 -12.14
C ARG A 29 -6.03 52.52 -12.63
N PHE A 30 -7.27 52.65 -12.20
CA PHE A 30 -8.39 51.86 -12.71
C PHE A 30 -8.73 52.27 -14.12
N LYS A 31 -8.63 51.37 -15.11
CA LYS A 31 -9.32 51.44 -16.37
C LYS A 31 -10.37 50.32 -16.42
N ASN A 32 -11.60 50.74 -16.56
CA ASN A 32 -12.78 49.93 -16.73
C ASN A 32 -12.86 49.36 -18.15
N PRO A 33 -12.95 48.06 -18.39
CA PRO A 33 -13.40 47.54 -19.69
C PRO A 33 -14.79 46.89 -19.55
N LYS A 34 -15.63 47.37 -20.44
CA LYS A 34 -17.01 46.98 -20.67
C LYS A 34 -17.20 45.48 -20.79
N ASN A 35 -18.26 45.02 -20.15
CA ASN A 35 -18.92 43.72 -20.27
C ASN A 35 -18.92 43.16 -21.69
N ARG A 36 -18.35 41.98 -21.85
CA ARG A 36 -18.67 41.04 -22.90
C ARG A 36 -18.84 39.67 -22.26
N MET A 37 -20.10 39.30 -21.99
CA MET A 37 -20.46 37.92 -21.63
C MET A 37 -19.93 36.99 -22.73
N LYS A 38 -18.85 36.25 -22.43
CA LYS A 38 -18.48 35.10 -23.21
C LYS A 38 -19.16 33.90 -22.51
N THR A 39 -20.07 33.26 -23.20
CA THR A 39 -20.62 31.95 -22.89
C THR A 39 -19.47 31.02 -22.61
N CYS A 40 -19.40 30.56 -21.31
CA CYS A 40 -18.49 29.52 -20.89
C CYS A 40 -18.99 28.20 -21.48
N SER A 41 -18.48 27.83 -22.65
CA SER A 41 -18.62 26.46 -23.13
C SER A 41 -17.90 25.57 -22.12
N ARG A 42 -18.63 24.64 -21.48
CA ARG A 42 -18.03 23.53 -20.75
C ARG A 42 -17.03 22.88 -21.69
N ARG A 43 -15.74 23.04 -21.43
CA ARG A 43 -14.74 22.13 -21.97
C ARG A 43 -15.09 20.77 -21.37
N GLU A 44 -15.55 19.87 -22.18
CA GLU A 44 -15.53 18.45 -21.87
C GLU A 44 -14.07 18.15 -21.53
N GLU A 45 -13.79 17.73 -20.28
CA GLU A 45 -12.49 17.20 -19.92
C GLU A 45 -12.28 15.99 -20.83
N GLU A 46 -11.44 16.16 -21.84
CA GLU A 46 -10.96 15.05 -22.66
C GLU A 46 -10.37 14.02 -21.71
N ALA A 47 -10.89 12.81 -21.78
CA ALA A 47 -10.32 11.68 -21.05
C ALA A 47 -8.82 11.62 -21.40
N PRO A 48 -7.93 11.45 -20.41
CA PRO A 48 -6.49 11.36 -20.68
C PRO A 48 -6.26 10.31 -21.77
N PRO A 49 -5.31 10.54 -22.70
CA PRO A 49 -5.01 9.59 -23.75
C PRO A 49 -4.77 8.22 -23.12
N GLN A 50 -5.34 7.19 -23.68
CA GLN A 50 -5.23 5.81 -23.21
C GLN A 50 -3.74 5.45 -23.28
N GLU A 51 -3.01 5.67 -22.17
CA GLU A 51 -1.61 5.28 -22.06
C GLU A 51 -1.53 3.78 -22.37
N SER A 52 -0.68 3.43 -23.31
CA SER A 52 -0.43 2.03 -23.65
C SER A 52 -0.05 1.27 -22.39
N LEU A 53 -0.71 0.13 -22.13
CA LEU A 53 -0.46 -0.69 -20.95
C LEU A 53 1.04 -1.00 -20.83
N GLN A 54 1.64 -0.57 -19.73
CA GLN A 54 3.04 -0.86 -19.42
C GLN A 54 3.16 -2.35 -19.03
N LYS A 55 4.17 -3.03 -19.57
CA LYS A 55 4.40 -4.46 -19.29
C LYS A 55 5.38 -4.63 -18.14
N LEU A 56 4.96 -5.33 -17.11
CA LEU A 56 5.81 -5.94 -16.10
C LEU A 56 6.00 -7.41 -16.47
N ILE A 57 7.24 -7.83 -16.67
CA ILE A 57 7.55 -9.18 -17.13
C ILE A 57 8.37 -9.89 -16.06
N ALA A 58 7.96 -11.12 -15.71
CA ALA A 58 8.73 -12.04 -14.88
C ALA A 58 9.23 -13.17 -15.77
N TYR A 59 10.54 -13.24 -15.99
CA TYR A 59 11.18 -14.34 -16.72
C TYR A 59 11.53 -15.44 -15.74
N GLN A 60 11.00 -16.64 -15.95
CA GLN A 60 11.43 -17.82 -15.21
C GLN A 60 12.86 -18.20 -15.65
N ILE A 61 13.75 -18.46 -14.69
CA ILE A 61 15.19 -18.65 -14.97
C ILE A 61 15.47 -20.06 -15.42
N SER A 62 14.80 -21.06 -14.83
CA SER A 62 14.96 -22.46 -15.20
C SER A 62 13.60 -23.16 -15.24
N GLN A 63 13.51 -24.27 -16.01
CA GLN A 63 12.25 -25.03 -16.10
C GLN A 63 11.89 -25.77 -14.81
N GLY A 64 12.87 -26.01 -13.92
CA GLY A 64 12.68 -26.71 -12.63
C GLY A 64 12.34 -25.80 -11.46
N ASP A 65 12.67 -24.51 -11.57
CA ASP A 65 12.52 -23.55 -10.48
C ASP A 65 11.40 -22.56 -10.79
N SER A 66 10.19 -22.90 -10.42
CA SER A 66 9.02 -22.03 -10.60
C SER A 66 8.30 -21.85 -9.29
N ALA A 67 7.97 -20.61 -8.96
CA ALA A 67 7.07 -20.28 -7.86
C ALA A 67 5.76 -19.71 -8.43
N PRO A 68 4.59 -20.10 -7.89
CA PRO A 68 3.33 -19.52 -8.37
C PRO A 68 3.27 -18.02 -8.09
N ILE A 69 2.83 -17.25 -9.08
CA ILE A 69 2.52 -15.83 -8.94
C ILE A 69 1.00 -15.66 -9.10
N ARG A 70 0.37 -14.94 -8.17
CA ARG A 70 -1.05 -14.62 -8.25
C ARG A 70 -1.31 -13.14 -7.99
N PRO A 71 -2.42 -12.57 -8.45
CA PRO A 71 -2.92 -11.29 -7.95
C PRO A 71 -3.11 -11.35 -6.44
N ALA A 72 -2.72 -10.28 -5.74
CA ALA A 72 -2.90 -10.21 -4.28
C ALA A 72 -4.41 -10.20 -3.96
N PRO A 73 -4.90 -11.12 -3.12
CA PRO A 73 -6.32 -11.23 -2.82
C PRO A 73 -6.80 -10.10 -1.92
N ARG A 74 -8.11 -9.84 -1.98
CA ARG A 74 -8.78 -8.90 -1.10
C ARG A 74 -8.80 -9.39 0.35
N GLU A 75 -8.96 -10.69 0.51
CA GLU A 75 -9.22 -11.38 1.77
C GLU A 75 -7.95 -11.48 2.62
N ARG A 76 -8.13 -11.34 3.94
CA ARG A 76 -7.12 -11.64 4.96
C ARG A 76 -7.78 -12.42 6.06
N ARG A 77 -7.12 -13.46 6.55
CA ARG A 77 -7.68 -14.35 7.58
C ARG A 77 -8.25 -13.59 8.78
N TRP A 78 -7.46 -12.68 9.34
CA TRP A 78 -7.90 -11.88 10.48
C TRP A 78 -9.11 -10.97 10.17
N MET A 79 -9.28 -10.55 8.90
CA MET A 79 -10.45 -9.76 8.47
C MET A 79 -11.68 -10.65 8.31
N GLU A 80 -11.49 -11.91 7.91
CA GLU A 80 -12.56 -12.91 7.83
C GLU A 80 -13.02 -13.34 9.22
N ASP A 81 -12.07 -13.47 10.16
CA ASP A 81 -12.32 -13.90 11.54
C ASP A 81 -12.92 -12.77 12.41
N ALA A 82 -12.84 -11.51 11.96
CA ALA A 82 -13.38 -10.36 12.69
C ALA A 82 -14.90 -10.36 12.71
N GLU A 83 -15.47 -9.93 13.84
CA GLU A 83 -16.92 -9.80 14.05
C GLU A 83 -17.56 -8.99 12.91
N GLU A 84 -18.64 -9.52 12.33
CA GLU A 84 -19.36 -8.98 11.17
C GLU A 84 -18.44 -8.61 9.98
N LYS A 85 -17.22 -9.14 9.95
CA LYS A 85 -16.20 -8.77 8.95
C LYS A 85 -16.00 -7.26 8.85
N ALA A 86 -16.06 -6.59 10.00
CA ALA A 86 -16.02 -5.13 10.11
C ALA A 86 -14.82 -4.45 9.41
N PRO A 87 -13.61 -5.05 9.35
CA PRO A 87 -12.47 -4.45 8.64
C PRO A 87 -12.72 -4.23 7.14
N TYR A 88 -13.62 -4.98 6.51
CA TYR A 88 -13.99 -4.75 5.10
C TYR A 88 -14.84 -3.49 4.86
N ARG A 89 -15.22 -2.79 5.94
CA ARG A 89 -15.82 -1.46 5.84
C ARG A 89 -14.76 -0.37 5.58
N CYS A 90 -13.47 -0.71 5.72
CA CYS A 90 -12.35 0.18 5.45
C CYS A 90 -11.82 -0.02 4.03
N LEU A 91 -12.25 0.83 3.08
CA LEU A 91 -11.80 0.75 1.69
C LEU A 91 -10.28 0.86 1.52
N PRO A 92 -9.54 1.74 2.24
CA PRO A 92 -8.07 1.77 2.17
C PRO A 92 -7.40 0.43 2.46
N LEU A 93 -7.90 -0.35 3.43
CA LEU A 93 -7.37 -1.69 3.70
C LEU A 93 -7.60 -2.65 2.53
N ILE A 94 -8.82 -2.63 1.97
CA ILE A 94 -9.18 -3.47 0.83
C ILE A 94 -8.31 -3.16 -0.39
N VAL A 95 -8.14 -1.87 -0.72
CA VAL A 95 -7.31 -1.43 -1.84
C VAL A 95 -5.85 -1.85 -1.61
N ALA A 96 -5.32 -1.64 -0.40
CA ALA A 96 -3.95 -2.02 -0.06
C ALA A 96 -3.73 -3.54 -0.15
N ASN A 97 -4.71 -4.36 0.28
CA ASN A 97 -4.63 -5.82 0.19
C ASN A 97 -4.44 -6.30 -1.25
N GLN A 98 -5.12 -5.65 -2.19
CA GLN A 98 -5.14 -6.03 -3.60
C GLN A 98 -4.06 -5.33 -4.45
N TYR A 99 -3.20 -4.51 -3.83
CA TYR A 99 -2.26 -3.68 -4.57
C TYR A 99 -0.96 -4.45 -4.87
N GLY A 100 -0.97 -5.26 -5.94
CA GLY A 100 0.20 -5.99 -6.41
C GLY A 100 -0.05 -7.47 -6.68
N TRP A 101 1.04 -8.23 -6.78
CA TRP A 101 1.07 -9.68 -6.97
C TRP A 101 1.80 -10.33 -5.82
N GLU A 102 1.42 -11.55 -5.50
CA GLU A 102 2.07 -12.38 -4.49
C GLU A 102 2.85 -13.52 -5.16
N ILE A 103 4.07 -13.77 -4.68
CA ILE A 103 4.85 -14.96 -4.97
C ILE A 103 4.62 -15.93 -3.82
N LEU A 104 4.27 -17.17 -4.14
CA LEU A 104 3.88 -18.18 -3.18
C LEU A 104 5.04 -19.15 -2.92
N SER A 105 5.13 -19.65 -1.69
CA SER A 105 6.07 -20.70 -1.34
C SER A 105 5.74 -22.00 -2.08
N THR A 106 6.75 -22.66 -2.63
CA THR A 106 6.65 -23.99 -3.21
C THR A 106 6.87 -25.11 -2.19
N HIS A 107 7.38 -24.74 -0.99
CA HIS A 107 7.71 -25.66 0.07
C HIS A 107 6.96 -25.34 1.36
N HIS A 108 6.71 -26.35 2.15
CA HIS A 108 6.43 -26.18 3.57
C HIS A 108 7.78 -25.98 4.29
N VAL A 109 8.10 -24.74 4.62
CA VAL A 109 9.35 -24.33 5.25
C VAL A 109 9.14 -24.15 6.74
N ARG A 110 9.98 -24.81 7.55
CA ARG A 110 10.14 -24.52 8.98
C ARG A 110 11.47 -23.79 9.18
N ALA A 111 11.44 -22.65 9.85
CA ALA A 111 12.63 -21.89 10.19
C ALA A 111 12.65 -21.62 11.70
N SER A 112 13.77 -21.90 12.36
CA SER A 112 13.96 -21.73 13.80
C SER A 112 15.18 -20.87 14.05
N TRP A 113 15.00 -19.76 14.78
CA TRP A 113 16.09 -18.88 15.18
C TRP A 113 16.30 -18.94 16.69
N ASP A 114 17.55 -19.10 17.11
CA ASP A 114 17.95 -19.23 18.52
C ASP A 114 18.22 -17.88 19.22
N GLY A 115 18.19 -16.76 18.48
CA GLY A 115 18.43 -15.41 18.99
C GLY A 115 19.88 -14.92 18.82
N THR A 116 20.77 -15.73 18.25
CA THR A 116 22.17 -15.32 17.99
C THR A 116 22.29 -14.55 16.68
N SER A 117 23.39 -13.77 16.56
CA SER A 117 23.66 -12.96 15.34
C SER A 117 24.31 -13.76 14.22
N THR A 118 24.72 -14.99 14.49
CA THR A 118 25.45 -15.81 13.51
C THR A 118 24.51 -16.41 12.47
N TYR A 119 25.09 -16.88 11.35
CA TYR A 119 24.33 -17.57 10.29
C TYR A 119 23.76 -18.90 10.78
N GLU A 120 24.52 -19.61 11.63
CA GLU A 120 24.21 -20.92 12.19
C GLU A 120 23.05 -20.86 13.18
N GLY A 121 22.78 -19.69 13.76
CA GLY A 121 21.65 -19.48 14.66
C GLY A 121 20.28 -19.63 14.00
N LEU A 122 20.23 -19.67 12.67
CA LEU A 122 19.02 -19.89 11.91
C LEU A 122 19.05 -21.26 11.21
N CYS A 123 18.24 -22.19 11.71
CA CYS A 123 18.02 -23.50 11.09
C CYS A 123 16.80 -23.43 10.16
N VAL A 124 16.92 -23.96 8.93
CA VAL A 124 15.86 -24.00 7.93
C VAL A 124 15.67 -25.42 7.42
N GLU A 125 14.44 -25.92 7.48
CA GLU A 125 14.05 -27.27 7.08
C GLU A 125 12.91 -27.22 6.07
N SER A 126 12.96 -28.10 5.05
CA SER A 126 11.81 -28.37 4.21
C SER A 126 11.02 -29.53 4.80
N LEU A 127 9.75 -29.31 5.09
CA LEU A 127 8.81 -30.34 5.57
C LEU A 127 8.01 -30.96 4.42
N GLY A 128 8.24 -30.52 3.18
CA GLY A 128 7.57 -30.97 1.96
C GLY A 128 7.53 -29.88 0.91
N GLY A 129 7.31 -30.28 -0.34
CA GLY A 129 7.27 -29.42 -1.51
C GLY A 129 8.06 -30.03 -2.69
N ASP A 130 7.96 -29.39 -3.84
CA ASP A 130 8.58 -29.86 -5.08
C ASP A 130 9.86 -29.09 -5.41
N GLY A 131 10.90 -29.82 -5.81
CA GLY A 131 12.17 -29.23 -6.24
C GLY A 131 13.11 -28.81 -5.11
N PRO A 132 14.18 -28.07 -5.42
CA PRO A 132 15.16 -27.64 -4.42
C PRO A 132 14.61 -26.53 -3.52
N LEU A 133 14.98 -26.59 -2.23
CA LEU A 133 14.65 -25.53 -1.26
C LEU A 133 15.57 -24.34 -1.47
N HIS A 134 15.03 -23.22 -1.93
CA HIS A 134 15.75 -21.96 -2.09
C HIS A 134 15.48 -21.00 -0.93
N CYS A 135 15.73 -21.45 0.31
CA CYS A 135 15.51 -20.70 1.52
C CYS A 135 16.65 -20.98 2.51
N TYR A 136 17.31 -19.93 3.03
CA TYR A 136 18.50 -20.05 3.85
C TYR A 136 18.75 -18.80 4.71
N SER A 137 19.75 -18.85 5.61
CA SER A 137 20.28 -17.68 6.32
C SER A 137 21.32 -16.98 5.43
N HIS A 138 21.07 -15.72 5.05
CA HIS A 138 21.98 -14.96 4.18
C HIS A 138 22.74 -13.84 4.91
N PHE A 139 22.09 -13.21 5.88
CA PHE A 139 22.65 -12.02 6.56
C PHE A 139 23.06 -12.30 8.02
N GLY A 140 22.75 -13.49 8.57
CA GLY A 140 22.75 -13.67 10.02
C GLY A 140 21.60 -12.89 10.67
N GLU A 141 21.73 -12.52 11.94
CA GLU A 141 20.75 -11.68 12.67
C GLU A 141 19.28 -12.18 12.58
N GLY A 142 19.10 -13.51 12.43
CA GLY A 142 17.79 -14.10 12.26
C GLY A 142 17.08 -13.70 10.96
N VAL A 143 17.82 -13.46 9.89
CA VAL A 143 17.23 -13.14 8.57
C VAL A 143 17.10 -14.40 7.73
N LEU A 144 15.83 -14.81 7.54
CA LEU A 144 15.42 -15.86 6.62
C LEU A 144 15.29 -15.27 5.20
N THR A 145 16.00 -15.84 4.24
CA THR A 145 16.08 -15.36 2.86
C THR A 145 15.47 -16.36 1.90
N PHE A 146 14.46 -15.96 1.16
CA PHE A 146 13.90 -16.72 0.04
C PHE A 146 14.49 -16.21 -1.27
N GLN A 147 15.11 -17.09 -2.04
CA GLN A 147 15.56 -16.77 -3.39
C GLN A 147 14.35 -16.75 -4.32
N ILE A 148 14.18 -15.68 -5.07
CA ILE A 148 13.07 -15.56 -6.03
C ILE A 148 13.53 -16.08 -7.40
N PRO A 149 12.86 -17.11 -7.97
CA PRO A 149 13.32 -17.79 -9.20
C PRO A 149 12.91 -17.04 -10.48
N PHE A 150 12.82 -15.71 -10.41
CA PHE A 150 12.44 -14.87 -11.54
C PHE A 150 13.42 -13.74 -11.75
N LEU A 151 13.67 -13.44 -13.02
CA LEU A 151 14.27 -12.18 -13.44
C LEU A 151 13.13 -11.23 -13.87
N PHE A 152 12.97 -10.14 -13.16
CA PHE A 152 11.93 -9.16 -13.46
C PHE A 152 12.43 -8.07 -14.41
N LYS A 153 11.53 -7.61 -15.29
CA LYS A 153 11.77 -6.49 -16.18
C LYS A 153 10.60 -5.53 -16.14
N THR A 154 10.90 -4.28 -15.85
CA THR A 154 9.96 -3.15 -15.91
C THR A 154 10.31 -2.20 -17.05
N PRO A 155 9.40 -1.35 -17.49
CA PRO A 155 9.72 -0.24 -18.39
C PRO A 155 10.73 0.72 -17.75
N ARG A 156 11.45 1.46 -18.60
CA ARG A 156 12.42 2.47 -18.15
C ARG A 156 11.79 3.48 -17.19
N GLY A 157 12.47 3.74 -16.07
CA GLY A 157 12.01 4.66 -15.03
C GLY A 157 11.03 4.02 -14.03
N TRP A 158 10.87 2.69 -14.06
CA TRP A 158 10.05 1.95 -13.10
C TRP A 158 10.90 0.98 -12.31
N ASN A 159 10.62 0.89 -11.02
CA ASN A 159 11.19 -0.07 -10.09
C ASN A 159 10.12 -1.05 -9.62
N LEU A 160 10.52 -2.10 -8.92
CA LEU A 160 9.60 -2.91 -8.12
C LEU A 160 9.75 -2.57 -6.65
N MET A 161 8.63 -2.29 -5.98
CA MET A 161 8.51 -2.41 -4.54
C MET A 161 8.28 -3.87 -4.21
N VAL A 162 9.09 -4.44 -3.32
CA VAL A 162 8.93 -5.80 -2.80
C VAL A 162 8.80 -5.74 -1.28
N ARG A 163 7.90 -6.55 -0.74
CA ARG A 163 7.57 -6.57 0.69
C ARG A 163 6.83 -7.85 1.07
N GLY A 164 6.50 -8.02 2.34
CA GLY A 164 5.56 -9.05 2.78
C GLY A 164 4.13 -8.76 2.34
N PRO A 165 3.24 -9.76 2.38
CA PRO A 165 1.83 -9.60 2.07
C PRO A 165 1.19 -8.49 2.90
N THR A 166 0.57 -7.53 2.24
CA THR A 166 -0.02 -6.37 2.93
C THR A 166 -1.10 -6.79 3.91
N ASN A 167 -1.07 -6.22 5.13
CA ASN A 167 -2.03 -6.51 6.20
C ASN A 167 -2.11 -8.01 6.58
N SER A 168 -1.01 -8.75 6.42
CA SER A 168 -0.89 -10.14 6.80
C SER A 168 0.33 -10.31 7.71
N ALA A 169 0.13 -10.04 8.99
CA ALA A 169 1.17 -10.21 9.98
C ALA A 169 1.46 -11.70 10.21
N LYS A 170 2.74 -12.04 10.43
CA LYS A 170 3.18 -13.37 10.82
C LYS A 170 3.89 -13.25 12.18
N ASP A 171 3.43 -14.01 13.17
CA ASP A 171 4.02 -13.96 14.51
C ASP A 171 5.48 -14.41 14.49
N GLY A 172 6.33 -13.73 15.25
CA GLY A 172 7.74 -14.04 15.41
C GLY A 172 8.66 -13.62 14.29
N ILE A 173 8.12 -13.16 13.11
CA ILE A 173 8.94 -12.78 11.96
C ILE A 173 8.28 -11.64 11.17
N GLN A 174 9.08 -10.76 10.59
CA GLN A 174 8.63 -9.62 9.80
C GLN A 174 9.36 -9.58 8.46
N ALA A 175 8.62 -9.38 7.39
CA ALA A 175 9.19 -9.15 6.08
C ALA A 175 9.94 -7.81 6.02
N LEU A 176 11.07 -7.80 5.32
CA LEU A 176 11.83 -6.59 5.02
C LEU A 176 11.39 -6.04 3.66
N ASP A 177 11.17 -4.72 3.61
CA ASP A 177 10.78 -4.05 2.38
C ASP A 177 12.03 -3.71 1.54
N GLY A 178 11.90 -3.78 0.21
CA GLY A 178 12.98 -3.42 -0.72
C GLY A 178 12.46 -2.73 -1.98
N ILE A 179 13.31 -1.92 -2.60
CA ILE A 179 13.06 -1.30 -3.91
C ILE A 179 14.11 -1.80 -4.87
N ILE A 180 13.67 -2.45 -5.96
CA ILE A 180 14.55 -3.10 -6.94
C ILE A 180 14.43 -2.37 -8.28
N GLU A 181 15.56 -1.98 -8.83
CA GLU A 181 15.66 -1.24 -10.09
C GLU A 181 15.65 -2.19 -11.30
N THR A 182 14.49 -2.74 -11.62
CA THR A 182 14.28 -3.80 -12.61
C THR A 182 14.23 -3.32 -14.06
N ASP A 183 14.39 -2.05 -14.31
CA ASP A 183 14.43 -1.50 -15.68
C ASP A 183 15.81 -1.61 -16.34
N TRP A 184 16.87 -1.80 -15.55
CA TRP A 184 18.26 -1.94 -16.02
C TRP A 184 19.03 -3.10 -15.39
N ALA A 185 18.69 -3.50 -14.15
CA ALA A 185 19.37 -4.57 -13.47
C ALA A 185 19.01 -5.96 -14.08
N HIS A 186 20.03 -6.79 -14.29
CA HIS A 186 19.90 -8.13 -14.84
C HIS A 186 20.20 -9.21 -13.77
N SER A 187 19.78 -8.96 -12.54
CA SER A 187 19.92 -9.88 -11.41
C SER A 187 18.56 -10.26 -10.83
N THR A 188 18.48 -11.45 -10.28
CA THR A 188 17.36 -11.83 -9.41
C THR A 188 17.43 -11.05 -8.10
N PHE A 189 16.37 -11.12 -7.34
CA PHE A 189 16.35 -10.59 -5.97
C PHE A 189 15.99 -11.67 -4.96
N THR A 190 16.21 -11.38 -3.69
CA THR A 190 15.77 -12.20 -2.58
C THR A 190 14.69 -11.49 -1.78
N MET A 191 13.75 -12.27 -1.26
CA MET A 191 12.80 -11.77 -0.28
C MET A 191 13.26 -12.16 1.12
N ASN A 192 13.41 -11.18 1.98
CA ASN A 192 14.00 -11.35 3.30
C ASN A 192 12.96 -11.15 4.39
N TRP A 193 13.01 -12.04 5.40
CA TRP A 193 12.16 -11.98 6.58
C TRP A 193 13.06 -12.01 7.82
N ARG A 194 12.94 -11.03 8.70
CA ARG A 194 13.72 -10.94 9.94
C ARG A 194 12.91 -11.43 11.11
N PHE A 195 13.44 -12.36 11.87
CA PHE A 195 12.86 -12.77 13.16
C PHE A 195 12.82 -11.58 14.12
N THR A 196 11.75 -11.46 14.87
CA THR A 196 11.54 -10.42 15.89
C THR A 196 11.88 -10.92 17.29
N ARG A 197 11.99 -12.23 17.46
CA ARG A 197 12.39 -12.93 18.69
C ARG A 197 12.85 -14.35 18.36
N ALA A 198 13.61 -14.97 19.26
CA ALA A 198 13.93 -16.39 19.14
C ALA A 198 12.64 -17.21 19.16
N CYS A 199 12.36 -17.93 18.08
CA CYS A 199 11.20 -18.80 17.93
C CYS A 199 11.32 -19.64 16.65
N THR A 200 10.32 -20.50 16.45
CA THR A 200 10.10 -21.27 15.22
C THR A 200 8.90 -20.69 14.47
N VAL A 201 9.03 -20.51 13.15
CA VAL A 201 7.95 -20.13 12.25
C VAL A 201 7.85 -21.12 11.10
N GLU A 202 6.65 -21.23 10.52
CA GLU A 202 6.44 -22.09 9.36
C GLU A 202 5.79 -21.29 8.23
N PHE A 203 6.20 -21.55 6.99
CA PHE A 203 5.54 -21.09 5.78
C PHE A 203 4.97 -22.30 5.06
N ALA A 204 3.65 -22.39 4.96
CA ALA A 204 3.00 -23.49 4.28
C ALA A 204 3.23 -23.44 2.76
N VAL A 205 3.06 -24.56 2.06
CA VAL A 205 2.96 -24.57 0.61
C VAL A 205 1.84 -23.62 0.16
N THR A 206 2.08 -22.81 -0.86
CA THR A 206 1.19 -21.75 -1.36
C THR A 206 0.98 -20.56 -0.42
N GLU A 207 1.67 -20.51 0.72
CA GLU A 207 1.67 -19.30 1.54
C GLU A 207 2.46 -18.18 0.83
N PRO A 208 1.94 -16.94 0.77
CA PRO A 208 2.65 -15.85 0.11
C PRO A 208 3.90 -15.45 0.91
N ILE A 209 5.06 -15.52 0.25
CA ILE A 209 6.36 -15.14 0.80
C ILE A 209 6.81 -13.73 0.38
N CYS A 210 6.27 -13.21 -0.71
CA CYS A 210 6.60 -11.89 -1.26
C CYS A 210 5.38 -11.27 -1.90
N LEU A 211 5.16 -9.98 -1.69
CA LEU A 211 4.25 -9.14 -2.47
C LEU A 211 5.08 -8.12 -3.24
N PHE A 212 4.75 -7.90 -4.51
CA PHE A 212 5.44 -6.92 -5.34
C PHE A 212 4.49 -6.11 -6.21
N PHE A 213 4.88 -4.88 -6.53
CA PHE A 213 4.17 -4.01 -7.46
C PHE A 213 5.12 -2.95 -8.05
N PRO A 214 4.84 -2.45 -9.28
CA PRO A 214 5.68 -1.44 -9.89
C PRO A 214 5.49 -0.08 -9.22
N ILE A 215 6.60 0.65 -9.05
CA ILE A 215 6.63 2.03 -8.59
C ILE A 215 7.45 2.88 -9.55
N ARG A 216 7.03 4.13 -9.79
CA ARG A 216 7.77 5.04 -10.66
C ARG A 216 8.99 5.60 -9.92
N ARG A 217 10.17 5.47 -10.54
CA ARG A 217 11.41 6.08 -10.02
C ARG A 217 11.29 7.60 -10.04
N GLY A 218 11.81 8.24 -8.99
CA GLY A 218 11.86 9.70 -8.91
C GLY A 218 10.53 10.38 -8.57
N VAL A 219 9.48 9.61 -8.26
CA VAL A 219 8.16 10.19 -7.92
C VAL A 219 8.24 11.09 -6.68
N LEU A 220 9.02 10.73 -5.66
CA LEU A 220 9.12 11.52 -4.43
C LEU A 220 9.74 12.89 -4.66
N GLN A 221 10.66 13.01 -5.62
CA GLN A 221 11.30 14.28 -5.98
C GLN A 221 10.33 15.25 -6.70
N MET A 222 9.19 14.76 -7.19
CA MET A 222 8.15 15.59 -7.81
C MET A 222 7.24 16.27 -6.76
N PHE A 223 7.35 15.89 -5.50
CA PHE A 223 6.52 16.43 -4.42
C PHE A 223 7.35 17.28 -3.47
N ARG A 224 6.82 18.45 -3.13
CA ARG A 224 7.31 19.26 -2.03
C ARG A 224 6.30 19.22 -0.90
N GLY A 225 6.71 18.69 0.26
CA GLY A 225 5.87 18.69 1.45
C GLY A 225 5.66 20.11 1.98
N GLU A 226 4.42 20.45 2.33
CA GLU A 226 4.06 21.72 2.94
C GLU A 226 3.02 21.50 4.03
N PHE A 227 3.21 22.18 5.16
CA PHE A 227 2.25 22.18 6.27
C PHE A 227 1.51 23.51 6.28
N ARG A 228 0.18 23.45 6.24
CA ARG A 228 -0.69 24.61 6.32
C ARG A 228 -1.79 24.39 7.36
N MET A 229 -2.27 25.47 7.94
CA MET A 229 -3.51 25.45 8.72
C MET A 229 -4.68 25.26 7.74
N LEU A 230 -5.71 24.53 8.18
CA LEU A 230 -6.87 24.22 7.32
C LEU A 230 -7.59 25.50 6.84
N GLU A 231 -7.64 26.52 7.69
CA GLU A 231 -8.25 27.83 7.41
C GLU A 231 -7.55 28.60 6.28
N ALA A 232 -6.34 28.19 5.89
CA ALA A 232 -5.62 28.77 4.75
C ALA A 232 -6.24 28.40 3.38
N ASP A 233 -7.13 27.39 3.35
CA ASP A 233 -7.86 26.96 2.15
C ASP A 233 -9.36 26.86 2.48
N LEU A 234 -10.08 27.95 2.25
CA LEU A 234 -11.50 28.08 2.62
C LEU A 234 -12.40 27.07 1.91
N GLU A 235 -12.07 26.70 0.67
CA GLU A 235 -12.85 25.69 -0.08
C GLU A 235 -12.67 24.30 0.54
N PHE A 236 -11.44 23.94 0.83
CA PHE A 236 -11.11 22.66 1.45
C PHE A 236 -11.66 22.57 2.87
N GLU A 237 -11.53 23.64 3.64
CA GLU A 237 -12.14 23.75 4.97
C GLU A 237 -13.65 23.56 4.94
N SER A 238 -14.35 24.22 4.02
CA SER A 238 -15.81 24.08 3.88
C SER A 238 -16.22 22.64 3.60
N LYS A 239 -15.51 21.96 2.69
CA LYS A 239 -15.74 20.55 2.37
C LYS A 239 -15.51 19.65 3.61
N PHE A 240 -14.42 19.88 4.33
CA PHE A 240 -14.11 19.13 5.55
C PHE A 240 -15.17 19.35 6.64
N ARG A 241 -15.61 20.61 6.89
CA ARG A 241 -16.63 20.91 7.89
C ARG A 241 -17.98 20.24 7.57
N LYS A 242 -18.38 20.22 6.28
CA LYS A 242 -19.59 19.50 5.85
C LYS A 242 -19.50 18.00 6.10
N TRP A 243 -18.38 17.38 5.74
CA TRP A 243 -18.12 15.98 6.04
C TRP A 243 -18.11 15.69 7.53
N SER A 244 -17.41 16.49 8.33
CA SER A 244 -17.32 16.35 9.78
C SER A 244 -18.69 16.48 10.46
N ALA A 245 -19.52 17.45 10.04
CA ALA A 245 -20.88 17.62 10.55
C ALA A 245 -21.76 16.38 10.24
N SER A 246 -21.71 15.86 9.01
CA SER A 246 -22.41 14.62 8.61
C SER A 246 -21.95 13.44 9.46
N ARG A 247 -20.63 13.31 9.67
CA ARG A 247 -20.07 12.24 10.49
C ARG A 247 -20.53 12.32 11.95
N ASN A 248 -20.50 13.51 12.55
CA ASN A 248 -20.92 13.73 13.92
C ASN A 248 -22.44 13.47 14.09
N GLN A 249 -23.25 13.87 13.12
CA GLN A 249 -24.69 13.59 13.12
C GLN A 249 -24.96 12.08 13.08
N PHE A 250 -24.24 11.33 12.24
CA PHE A 250 -24.33 9.88 12.16
C PHE A 250 -23.96 9.21 13.49
N LEU A 251 -22.81 9.58 14.07
CA LEU A 251 -22.32 9.03 15.35
C LEU A 251 -23.32 9.33 16.49
N SER A 252 -23.82 10.58 16.57
CA SER A 252 -24.84 10.96 17.56
C SER A 252 -26.16 10.20 17.34
N GLY A 253 -26.49 9.87 16.10
CA GLY A 253 -27.64 9.03 15.78
C GLY A 253 -27.49 7.60 16.27
N LEU A 254 -26.30 7.02 16.12
CA LEU A 254 -25.99 5.69 16.64
C LEU A 254 -26.05 5.67 18.17
N GLU A 255 -25.40 6.63 18.82
CA GLU A 255 -25.41 6.76 20.28
C GLU A 255 -26.82 6.89 20.87
N LYS A 256 -27.70 7.62 20.19
CA LYS A 256 -29.12 7.77 20.56
C LYS A 256 -30.01 6.60 20.13
N GLY A 257 -29.43 5.57 19.52
CA GLY A 257 -30.19 4.39 19.06
C GLY A 257 -31.23 4.69 17.99
N LYS A 258 -31.03 5.71 17.14
CA LYS A 258 -32.01 6.06 16.10
C LYS A 258 -32.17 4.88 15.14
N PRO A 259 -33.42 4.34 14.96
CA PRO A 259 -33.62 3.10 14.21
C PRO A 259 -33.06 3.11 12.79
N GLU A 260 -33.19 4.23 12.07
CA GLU A 260 -32.68 4.40 10.71
C GLU A 260 -31.16 4.39 10.64
N VAL A 261 -30.48 4.93 11.65
CA VAL A 261 -29.01 4.99 11.73
C VAL A 261 -28.45 3.63 12.16
N VAL A 262 -29.12 2.98 13.12
CA VAL A 262 -28.77 1.62 13.57
C VAL A 262 -28.94 0.62 12.43
N ALA A 263 -30.04 0.69 11.66
CA ALA A 263 -30.26 -0.15 10.49
C ALA A 263 -29.22 0.07 9.38
N GLN A 264 -28.69 1.29 9.23
CA GLN A 264 -27.59 1.57 8.30
C GLN A 264 -26.28 0.92 8.74
N GLY A 265 -26.04 0.77 10.04
CA GLY A 265 -24.89 0.14 10.69
C GLY A 265 -23.60 0.96 10.59
N TRP A 266 -23.24 1.49 9.41
CA TRP A 266 -22.03 2.30 9.19
C TRP A 266 -22.21 3.31 8.06
N GLN A 267 -21.42 4.39 8.08
CA GLN A 267 -21.48 5.45 7.07
C GLN A 267 -20.76 5.02 5.79
N LYS A 268 -21.51 4.93 4.67
CA LYS A 268 -21.06 4.36 3.39
C LYS A 268 -20.54 5.40 2.40
N ASP A 269 -20.56 6.69 2.75
CA ASP A 269 -20.28 7.82 1.84
C ASP A 269 -18.94 7.69 1.12
N TYR A 270 -17.89 7.31 1.85
CA TYR A 270 -16.56 7.13 1.26
C TYR A 270 -16.52 5.99 0.23
N MET A 271 -17.15 4.86 0.55
CA MET A 271 -17.25 3.72 -0.37
C MET A 271 -18.09 4.05 -1.61
N GLN A 272 -19.19 4.80 -1.43
CA GLN A 272 -20.07 5.21 -2.53
C GLN A 272 -19.39 6.22 -3.44
N ALA A 273 -18.72 7.23 -2.88
CA ALA A 273 -17.94 8.20 -3.64
C ALA A 273 -16.80 7.55 -4.44
N ALA A 274 -16.14 6.53 -3.88
CA ALA A 274 -15.10 5.78 -4.58
C ALA A 274 -15.67 4.95 -5.76
N LYS A 275 -16.90 4.43 -5.65
CA LYS A 275 -17.57 3.72 -6.76
C LYS A 275 -17.96 4.64 -7.91
N GLN A 276 -18.27 5.91 -7.63
CA GLN A 276 -18.61 6.91 -8.64
C GLN A 276 -17.37 7.45 -9.39
N ARG A 277 -16.24 7.52 -8.72
CA ARG A 277 -14.94 7.76 -9.36
C ARG A 277 -14.56 6.41 -9.95
N LYS A 278 -14.54 6.29 -11.29
CA LYS A 278 -14.23 5.08 -12.07
C LYS A 278 -13.57 4.01 -11.21
N PRO A 279 -14.14 2.81 -11.07
CA PRO A 279 -13.51 1.79 -10.25
C PRO A 279 -12.06 1.81 -10.65
N LEU A 280 -11.14 1.82 -9.67
CA LEU A 280 -9.81 1.30 -9.88
C LEU A 280 -10.05 -0.12 -10.38
N ALA A 281 -10.28 -0.24 -11.69
CA ALA A 281 -10.30 -1.55 -12.34
C ALA A 281 -8.93 -2.10 -12.01
N HIS A 282 -8.91 -3.01 -11.06
CA HIS A 282 -7.69 -3.66 -10.65
C HIS A 282 -7.12 -4.23 -11.95
N PRO A 283 -5.89 -3.93 -12.37
CA PRO A 283 -5.35 -4.41 -13.63
C PRO A 283 -5.27 -5.94 -13.70
N PHE A 284 -5.70 -6.61 -12.64
CA PHE A 284 -5.71 -8.05 -12.40
C PHE A 284 -7.08 -8.73 -12.59
N ALA A 285 -8.08 -8.02 -13.06
CA ALA A 285 -9.38 -8.63 -13.38
C ALA A 285 -9.33 -9.63 -14.55
N ASN A 286 -8.20 -9.76 -15.25
CA ASN A 286 -7.97 -10.77 -16.26
C ASN A 286 -7.15 -11.93 -15.68
N GLU A 287 -7.79 -12.84 -14.99
CA GLU A 287 -7.23 -14.12 -14.52
C GLU A 287 -6.61 -14.97 -15.65
N ASN A 288 -6.95 -14.67 -16.91
CA ASN A 288 -6.48 -15.40 -18.09
C ASN A 288 -5.11 -14.99 -18.62
N ALA A 289 -4.46 -13.95 -18.11
CA ALA A 289 -3.18 -13.49 -18.65
C ALA A 289 -1.97 -14.27 -18.10
N VAL A 290 -2.09 -14.85 -16.90
CA VAL A 290 -1.01 -15.63 -16.26
C VAL A 290 -1.04 -17.09 -16.72
N ASP A 291 -2.22 -17.66 -16.95
CA ASP A 291 -2.37 -19.05 -17.41
C ASP A 291 -1.94 -19.26 -18.88
N ARG A 292 -2.09 -18.26 -19.75
CA ARG A 292 -1.63 -18.38 -21.16
C ARG A 292 -0.11 -18.44 -21.31
N ALA A 293 0.64 -17.93 -20.33
CA ALA A 293 2.10 -18.07 -20.33
C ALA A 293 2.54 -19.48 -19.88
N ARG A 294 1.66 -20.24 -19.24
CA ARG A 294 1.93 -21.59 -18.73
C ARG A 294 1.73 -22.69 -19.77
N THR A 295 0.87 -22.49 -20.77
CA THR A 295 0.48 -23.54 -21.70
C THR A 295 1.33 -23.61 -22.99
N GLY A 296 2.21 -22.62 -23.25
CA GLY A 296 3.12 -22.71 -24.41
C GLY A 296 2.43 -22.93 -25.77
N GLU A 297 1.11 -22.76 -25.83
CA GLU A 297 0.37 -22.96 -27.07
C GLU A 297 0.58 -21.75 -28.00
N CYS A 298 1.57 -21.91 -28.89
CA CYS A 298 1.57 -21.19 -30.15
C CYS A 298 0.30 -21.62 -30.89
N GLY A 299 -0.68 -20.77 -31.00
CA GLY A 299 -1.81 -20.96 -31.89
C GLY A 299 -1.34 -21.05 -33.35
N PRO A 300 -2.14 -21.68 -34.22
CA PRO A 300 -1.82 -21.96 -35.60
C PRO A 300 -1.57 -20.73 -36.46
#